data_982373fd064d8df4132533aec7ca2a57
#
_entry.id   982373fd064d8df4132533aec7ca2a57
#
_cell.length_a   1.000
_cell.length_b   1.000
_cell.length_c   1.000
_cell.angle_alpha   90.00
_cell.angle_beta   90.00
_cell.angle_gamma   90.00
#
_symmetry.space_group_name_H-M   'P 1'
#
loop_
_entity.id
_entity.type
_entity.pdbx_description
1 polymer ?
#
loop_
_entity_poly.entity_id
_entity_poly.type
_entity_poly.pdbx_seq_one_letter_code
_entity_poly.pdbx_strand_id
1 'polypeptide(L)'
;LPKGCMHLHKSIMHNAVAGALWGNGAADNVTLAVVPMFHITGMVSVMHTAIYSGATLVIMPRWDRELAGRLISRYQVTNWTNIPTMVIDLLASPNFAQYDLSSLVYIGGGGAAMPQAVAQRLLEQYGLRYAEGYGLTETAAPSHTNPPDNPKQQCLGIPFMGTDARVIDPETLQEMPVGEQGEIIIHGPEVFE
;
A
#
# COMPACT_ATOMS: atom_id res chain seq x y z
N LEU A 1 3.90 19.00 -19.74
CA LEU A 1 2.44 18.86 -19.82
C LEU A 1 2.01 17.62 -19.05
N PRO A 2 0.91 17.66 -18.28
CA PRO A 2 0.37 16.48 -17.64
C PRO A 2 0.00 15.42 -18.69
N LYS A 3 0.23 14.14 -18.35
CA LYS A 3 -0.18 13.00 -19.17
C LYS A 3 -1.45 12.39 -18.57
N GLY A 4 -2.42 12.08 -19.41
CA GLY A 4 -3.62 11.33 -19.00
C GLY A 4 -3.34 9.83 -19.09
N CYS A 5 -3.75 9.10 -18.06
CA CYS A 5 -3.71 7.64 -18.03
C CYS A 5 -5.13 7.11 -18.18
N MET A 6 -5.41 6.35 -19.23
CA MET A 6 -6.76 5.80 -19.50
C MET A 6 -6.89 4.42 -18.88
N HIS A 7 -7.77 4.30 -17.88
CA HIS A 7 -8.07 3.02 -17.26
C HIS A 7 -9.46 2.51 -17.65
N LEU A 8 -9.57 1.24 -17.83
CA LEU A 8 -10.87 0.57 -17.91
C LEU A 8 -11.43 0.33 -16.50
N HIS A 9 -12.74 0.28 -16.39
CA HIS A 9 -13.39 -0.11 -15.13
C HIS A 9 -12.90 -1.47 -14.64
N LYS A 10 -12.62 -2.42 -15.54
CA LYS A 10 -12.08 -3.74 -15.19
C LYS A 10 -10.73 -3.65 -14.49
N SER A 11 -9.82 -2.73 -14.92
CA SER A 11 -8.50 -2.57 -14.32
C SER A 11 -8.59 -2.02 -12.90
N ILE A 12 -9.45 -1.03 -12.69
CA ILE A 12 -9.73 -0.48 -11.36
C ILE A 12 -10.36 -1.54 -10.45
N MET A 13 -11.36 -2.27 -10.95
CA MET A 13 -12.03 -3.32 -10.18
C MET A 13 -11.11 -4.50 -9.88
N HIS A 14 -10.24 -4.89 -10.84
CA HIS A 14 -9.24 -5.92 -10.60
C HIS A 14 -8.40 -5.59 -9.37
N ASN A 15 -7.82 -4.39 -9.31
CA ASN A 15 -6.97 -3.99 -8.20
C ASN A 15 -7.72 -3.79 -6.88
N ALA A 16 -8.97 -3.33 -6.92
CA ALA A 16 -9.80 -3.25 -5.72
C ALA A 16 -10.08 -4.64 -5.13
N VAL A 17 -10.43 -5.61 -6.00
CA VAL A 17 -10.67 -7.01 -5.61
C VAL A 17 -9.37 -7.68 -5.16
N ALA A 18 -8.29 -7.55 -5.93
CA ALA A 18 -6.99 -8.12 -5.59
C ALA A 18 -6.48 -7.59 -4.24
N GLY A 19 -6.59 -6.27 -4.01
CA GLY A 19 -6.23 -5.65 -2.74
C GLY A 19 -7.07 -6.15 -1.56
N ALA A 20 -8.37 -6.36 -1.76
CA ALA A 20 -9.25 -6.90 -0.72
C ALA A 20 -8.90 -8.36 -0.39
N LEU A 21 -8.73 -9.19 -1.40
CA LEU A 21 -8.37 -10.61 -1.21
C LEU A 21 -6.98 -10.76 -0.57
N TRP A 22 -6.02 -9.94 -1.00
CA TRP A 22 -4.66 -10.00 -0.48
C TRP A 22 -4.54 -9.48 0.95
N GLY A 23 -5.22 -8.37 1.25
CA GLY A 23 -5.18 -7.70 2.56
C GLY A 23 -6.20 -8.24 3.58
N ASN A 24 -6.80 -9.42 3.34
CA ASN A 24 -7.87 -9.97 4.18
C ASN A 24 -9.01 -8.96 4.39
N GLY A 25 -9.45 -8.32 3.30
CA GLY A 25 -10.52 -7.34 3.33
C GLY A 25 -11.81 -7.93 3.89
N ALA A 26 -12.33 -7.33 4.93
CA ALA A 26 -13.52 -7.76 5.63
C ALA A 26 -14.42 -6.57 6.01
N ALA A 27 -15.69 -6.82 6.22
CA ALA A 27 -16.66 -5.76 6.51
C ALA A 27 -16.46 -5.12 7.90
N ASP A 28 -15.80 -5.79 8.80
CA ASP A 28 -15.42 -5.29 10.13
C ASP A 28 -14.10 -4.50 10.14
N ASN A 29 -13.39 -4.43 9.01
CA ASN A 29 -12.20 -3.61 8.91
C ASN A 29 -12.55 -2.12 9.01
N VAL A 30 -11.66 -1.38 9.69
CA VAL A 30 -11.69 0.08 9.78
C VAL A 30 -10.41 0.61 9.16
N THR A 31 -10.53 1.32 8.05
CA THR A 31 -9.40 1.81 7.25
C THR A 31 -9.19 3.30 7.45
N LEU A 32 -7.97 3.73 7.81
CA LEU A 32 -7.59 5.13 7.82
C LEU A 32 -7.30 5.61 6.38
N ALA A 33 -8.17 6.46 5.85
CA ALA A 33 -8.09 6.99 4.51
C ALA A 33 -7.45 8.39 4.52
N VAL A 34 -6.12 8.44 4.45
CA VAL A 34 -5.33 9.68 4.46
C VAL A 34 -4.54 9.89 3.17
N VAL A 35 -4.27 8.82 2.42
CA VAL A 35 -3.69 8.96 1.07
C VAL A 35 -4.69 9.67 0.17
N PRO A 36 -4.30 10.74 -0.53
CA PRO A 36 -5.24 11.54 -1.31
C PRO A 36 -6.04 10.70 -2.32
N MET A 37 -7.37 10.86 -2.31
CA MET A 37 -8.25 10.08 -3.21
C MET A 37 -8.17 10.51 -4.69
N PHE A 38 -7.52 11.65 -4.98
CA PHE A 38 -7.16 12.03 -6.35
C PHE A 38 -5.87 11.37 -6.85
N HIS A 39 -5.13 10.70 -5.96
CA HIS A 39 -4.00 9.84 -6.31
C HIS A 39 -4.50 8.40 -6.47
N ILE A 40 -4.00 7.68 -7.49
CA ILE A 40 -4.50 6.34 -7.82
C ILE A 40 -4.46 5.37 -6.61
N THR A 41 -3.46 5.45 -5.76
CA THR A 41 -3.37 4.63 -4.54
C THR A 41 -4.51 4.94 -3.56
N GLY A 42 -4.80 6.21 -3.29
CA GLY A 42 -5.92 6.60 -2.41
C GLY A 42 -7.27 6.19 -3.00
N MET A 43 -7.43 6.38 -4.31
CA MET A 43 -8.65 6.00 -5.01
C MET A 43 -8.87 4.48 -5.02
N VAL A 44 -7.89 3.70 -5.44
CA VAL A 44 -8.07 2.26 -5.66
C VAL A 44 -7.74 1.44 -4.42
N SER A 45 -6.52 1.56 -3.87
CA SER A 45 -6.08 0.71 -2.76
C SER A 45 -6.74 1.06 -1.42
N VAL A 46 -7.24 2.29 -1.25
CA VAL A 46 -7.92 2.69 -0.01
C VAL A 46 -9.43 2.73 -0.22
N MET A 47 -9.93 3.61 -1.07
CA MET A 47 -11.37 3.85 -1.20
C MET A 47 -12.10 2.66 -1.84
N HIS A 48 -11.70 2.24 -3.07
CA HIS A 48 -12.42 1.16 -3.76
C HIS A 48 -12.28 -0.18 -3.06
N THR A 49 -11.09 -0.50 -2.53
CA THR A 49 -10.86 -1.73 -1.74
C THR A 49 -11.77 -1.78 -0.51
N ALA A 50 -11.87 -0.67 0.24
CA ALA A 50 -12.74 -0.60 1.41
C ALA A 50 -14.22 -0.72 1.04
N ILE A 51 -14.68 -0.04 -0.03
CA ILE A 51 -16.06 -0.14 -0.52
C ILE A 51 -16.37 -1.57 -0.95
N TYR A 52 -15.49 -2.21 -1.70
CA TYR A 52 -15.66 -3.60 -2.15
C TYR A 52 -15.76 -4.57 -0.96
N SER A 53 -14.95 -4.37 0.07
CA SER A 53 -14.94 -5.21 1.28
C SER A 53 -16.10 -4.91 2.24
N GLY A 54 -16.85 -3.82 2.04
CA GLY A 54 -17.85 -3.35 3.02
C GLY A 54 -17.25 -2.73 4.28
N ALA A 55 -15.97 -2.35 4.24
CA ALA A 55 -15.23 -1.82 5.38
C ALA A 55 -15.59 -0.36 5.71
N THR A 56 -15.32 0.06 6.93
CA THR A 56 -15.47 1.44 7.36
C THR A 56 -14.27 2.29 6.92
N LEU A 57 -14.53 3.48 6.37
CA LEU A 57 -13.49 4.48 6.06
C LEU A 57 -13.49 5.60 7.09
N VAL A 58 -12.37 5.80 7.77
CA VAL A 58 -12.09 6.99 8.59
C VAL A 58 -11.33 7.98 7.71
N ILE A 59 -12.04 8.99 7.20
CA ILE A 59 -11.48 9.93 6.21
C ILE A 59 -10.72 11.04 6.91
N MET A 60 -9.46 11.22 6.52
CA MET A 60 -8.58 12.29 6.97
C MET A 60 -8.10 13.08 5.74
N PRO A 61 -8.64 14.29 5.48
CA PRO A 61 -8.39 15.02 4.23
C PRO A 61 -6.96 15.52 4.04
N ARG A 62 -6.22 15.70 5.14
CA ARG A 62 -4.83 16.16 5.16
C ARG A 62 -4.08 15.43 6.26
N TRP A 63 -2.81 15.13 6.01
CA TRP A 63 -1.96 14.54 7.02
C TRP A 63 -1.73 15.49 8.21
N ASP A 64 -1.98 14.99 9.39
CA ASP A 64 -1.64 15.55 10.69
C ASP A 64 -1.38 14.38 11.64
N ARG A 65 -0.15 14.24 12.10
CA ARG A 65 0.28 13.07 12.91
C ARG A 65 -0.49 12.94 14.22
N GLU A 66 -0.80 14.06 14.86
CA GLU A 66 -1.53 14.06 16.14
C GLU A 66 -2.99 13.64 15.92
N LEU A 67 -3.62 14.12 14.85
CA LEU A 67 -4.95 13.72 14.47
C LEU A 67 -4.97 12.23 14.06
N ALA A 68 -3.97 11.77 13.29
CA ALA A 68 -3.86 10.37 12.88
C ALA A 68 -3.80 9.43 14.09
N GLY A 69 -2.93 9.71 15.07
CA GLY A 69 -2.84 8.91 16.30
C GLY A 69 -4.17 8.87 17.08
N ARG A 70 -4.85 10.03 17.21
CA ARG A 70 -6.17 10.08 17.86
C ARG A 70 -7.24 9.32 17.08
N LEU A 71 -7.26 9.40 15.74
CA LEU A 71 -8.23 8.68 14.92
C LEU A 71 -8.03 7.19 14.99
N ILE A 72 -6.77 6.71 14.92
CA ILE A 72 -6.44 5.28 15.06
C ILE A 72 -6.95 4.77 16.40
N SER A 73 -6.62 5.43 17.49
CA SER A 73 -7.06 5.04 18.84
C SER A 73 -8.59 5.09 18.99
N ARG A 74 -9.22 6.20 18.55
CA ARG A 74 -10.67 6.42 18.76
C ARG A 74 -11.55 5.46 17.99
N TYR A 75 -11.20 5.20 16.71
CA TYR A 75 -12.02 4.39 15.81
C TYR A 75 -11.52 2.95 15.70
N GLN A 76 -10.49 2.60 16.48
CA GLN A 76 -9.88 1.26 16.47
C GLN A 76 -9.54 0.83 15.03
N VAL A 77 -8.78 1.70 14.35
CA VAL A 77 -8.37 1.48 12.96
C VAL A 77 -7.59 0.18 12.84
N THR A 78 -8.01 -0.69 11.92
CA THR A 78 -7.36 -1.99 11.68
C THR A 78 -6.38 -1.94 10.51
N ASN A 79 -6.64 -1.09 9.51
CA ASN A 79 -5.88 -1.03 8.27
C ASN A 79 -5.41 0.40 7.98
N TRP A 80 -4.11 0.55 7.73
CA TRP A 80 -3.55 1.84 7.37
C TRP A 80 -2.59 1.72 6.20
N THR A 81 -3.10 2.03 4.99
CA THR A 81 -2.27 2.26 3.80
C THR A 81 -1.69 3.66 3.85
N ASN A 82 -0.38 3.78 3.70
CA ASN A 82 0.35 5.03 3.92
C ASN A 82 1.60 5.15 3.04
N ILE A 83 2.37 6.21 3.25
CA ILE A 83 3.73 6.35 2.76
C ILE A 83 4.71 6.38 3.94
N PRO A 84 5.95 5.93 3.78
CA PRO A 84 6.92 5.81 4.88
C PRO A 84 7.10 7.09 5.72
N THR A 85 7.03 8.26 5.08
CA THR A 85 7.17 9.55 5.77
C THR A 85 6.05 9.80 6.79
N MET A 86 4.83 9.31 6.56
CA MET A 86 3.72 9.43 7.52
C MET A 86 3.98 8.57 8.77
N VAL A 87 4.51 7.37 8.58
CA VAL A 87 4.87 6.48 9.69
C VAL A 87 5.99 7.09 10.53
N ILE A 88 7.05 7.57 9.88
CA ILE A 88 8.18 8.22 10.55
C ILE A 88 7.69 9.42 11.37
N ASP A 89 6.85 10.26 10.77
CA ASP A 89 6.33 11.45 11.43
C ASP A 89 5.43 11.11 12.62
N LEU A 90 4.56 10.10 12.50
CA LEU A 90 3.75 9.60 13.62
C LEU A 90 4.61 9.08 14.77
N LEU A 91 5.62 8.26 14.48
CA LEU A 91 6.56 7.72 15.48
C LEU A 91 7.43 8.80 16.15
N ALA A 92 7.59 9.95 15.50
CA ALA A 92 8.30 11.11 16.03
C ALA A 92 7.40 12.07 16.84
N SER A 93 6.11 11.79 16.98
CA SER A 93 5.21 12.61 17.79
C SER A 93 5.63 12.59 19.25
N PRO A 94 5.71 13.75 19.93
CA PRO A 94 5.95 13.81 21.37
C PRO A 94 4.79 13.18 22.18
N ASN A 95 3.61 13.07 21.58
CA ASN A 95 2.43 12.47 22.19
C ASN A 95 2.23 11.00 21.81
N PHE A 96 3.18 10.41 21.08
CA PHE A 96 3.02 9.06 20.52
C PHE A 96 2.64 8.01 21.57
N ALA A 97 3.21 8.08 22.76
CA ALA A 97 2.92 7.17 23.87
C ALA A 97 1.45 7.22 24.37
N GLN A 98 0.68 8.22 23.98
CA GLN A 98 -0.73 8.37 24.34
C GLN A 98 -1.67 7.70 23.35
N TYR A 99 -1.16 7.25 22.19
CA TYR A 99 -1.97 6.63 21.14
C TYR A 99 -1.99 5.11 21.28
N ASP A 100 -3.19 4.56 21.22
CA ASP A 100 -3.39 3.11 21.15
C ASP A 100 -3.39 2.66 19.68
N LEU A 101 -2.36 1.93 19.29
CA LEU A 101 -2.20 1.35 17.96
C LEU A 101 -2.51 -0.16 17.95
N SER A 102 -2.97 -0.72 19.06
CA SER A 102 -3.14 -2.18 19.21
C SER A 102 -4.19 -2.77 18.27
N SER A 103 -5.09 -1.94 17.75
CA SER A 103 -6.10 -2.35 16.76
C SER A 103 -5.54 -2.57 15.36
N LEU A 104 -4.34 -2.01 15.05
CA LEU A 104 -3.74 -2.16 13.73
C LEU A 104 -3.32 -3.60 13.48
N VAL A 105 -3.87 -4.19 12.42
CA VAL A 105 -3.50 -5.51 11.91
C VAL A 105 -2.75 -5.42 10.59
N TYR A 106 -2.97 -4.36 9.83
CA TYR A 106 -2.26 -4.09 8.58
C TYR A 106 -1.69 -2.67 8.55
N ILE A 107 -0.40 -2.57 8.28
CA ILE A 107 0.29 -1.33 7.99
C ILE A 107 1.19 -1.55 6.77
N GLY A 108 1.04 -0.73 5.75
CA GLY A 108 1.83 -0.89 4.54
C GLY A 108 1.60 0.22 3.54
N GLY A 109 2.28 0.13 2.42
CA GLY A 109 2.17 1.10 1.35
C GLY A 109 3.34 1.07 0.40
N GLY A 110 3.55 2.18 -0.30
CA GLY A 110 4.56 2.28 -1.33
C GLY A 110 4.93 3.73 -1.62
N GLY A 111 5.40 3.97 -2.85
CA GLY A 111 5.86 5.29 -3.29
C GLY A 111 7.29 5.61 -2.87
N ALA A 112 7.82 4.94 -1.86
CA ALA A 112 9.22 4.98 -1.43
C ALA A 112 9.53 3.73 -0.60
N ALA A 113 10.80 3.36 -0.49
CA ALA A 113 11.23 2.28 0.38
C ALA A 113 11.08 2.68 1.86
N MET A 114 10.59 1.76 2.69
CA MET A 114 10.55 1.95 4.14
C MET A 114 11.96 1.81 4.71
N PRO A 115 12.48 2.80 5.46
CA PRO A 115 13.77 2.66 6.11
C PRO A 115 13.80 1.45 7.05
N GLN A 116 14.81 0.61 6.92
CA GLN A 116 14.92 -0.66 7.67
C GLN A 116 14.82 -0.44 9.19
N ALA A 117 15.47 0.60 9.73
CA ALA A 117 15.41 0.91 11.15
C ALA A 117 13.98 1.24 11.64
N VAL A 118 13.15 1.85 10.77
CA VAL A 118 11.75 2.18 11.09
C VAL A 118 10.89 0.92 11.04
N ALA A 119 11.06 0.08 10.01
CA ALA A 119 10.37 -1.20 9.91
C ALA A 119 10.70 -2.11 11.10
N GLN A 120 11.97 -2.16 11.50
CA GLN A 120 12.43 -2.91 12.67
C GLN A 120 11.78 -2.39 13.96
N ARG A 121 11.74 -1.07 14.15
CA ARG A 121 11.08 -0.45 15.31
C ARG A 121 9.59 -0.78 15.39
N LEU A 122 8.88 -0.73 14.25
CA LEU A 122 7.46 -1.13 14.19
C LEU A 122 7.26 -2.57 14.64
N LEU A 123 8.11 -3.48 14.16
CA LEU A 123 8.04 -4.90 14.52
C LEU A 123 8.36 -5.14 16.00
N GLU A 124 9.47 -4.60 16.50
CA GLU A 124 9.95 -4.86 17.87
C GLU A 124 9.08 -4.23 18.95
N GLN A 125 8.59 -3.01 18.71
CA GLN A 125 7.85 -2.26 19.72
C GLN A 125 6.33 -2.45 19.64
N TYR A 126 5.80 -2.74 18.44
CA TYR A 126 4.34 -2.77 18.20
C TYR A 126 3.86 -4.07 17.57
N GLY A 127 4.75 -5.01 17.24
CA GLY A 127 4.39 -6.25 16.55
C GLY A 127 3.92 -6.04 15.11
N LEU A 128 4.05 -4.84 14.56
CA LEU A 128 3.55 -4.47 13.25
C LEU A 128 4.61 -4.72 12.16
N ARG A 129 4.27 -5.52 11.17
CA ARG A 129 5.10 -5.78 10.00
C ARG A 129 4.69 -4.85 8.87
N TYR A 130 5.61 -4.01 8.40
CA TYR A 130 5.33 -3.10 7.29
C TYR A 130 5.36 -3.85 5.95
N ALA A 131 4.24 -3.84 5.24
CA ALA A 131 4.11 -4.47 3.93
C ALA A 131 4.38 -3.45 2.81
N GLU A 132 5.56 -3.53 2.19
CA GLU A 132 5.88 -2.70 1.04
C GLU A 132 5.19 -3.21 -0.22
N GLY A 133 4.79 -2.28 -1.10
CA GLY A 133 4.23 -2.57 -2.40
C GLY A 133 4.76 -1.62 -3.46
N TYR A 134 4.61 -2.01 -4.72
CA TYR A 134 5.00 -1.25 -5.90
C TYR A 134 3.85 -1.13 -6.87
N GLY A 135 3.73 0.03 -7.47
CA GLY A 135 2.76 0.28 -8.53
C GLY A 135 2.90 1.68 -9.09
N LEU A 136 2.21 1.91 -10.17
CA LEU A 136 2.20 3.12 -10.96
C LEU A 136 0.78 3.61 -11.17
N THR A 137 0.61 4.83 -11.66
CA THR A 137 -0.69 5.27 -12.17
C THR A 137 -1.13 4.35 -13.30
N GLU A 138 -0.20 3.94 -14.15
CA GLU A 138 -0.39 3.07 -15.31
C GLU A 138 -0.79 1.63 -14.95
N THR A 139 -0.62 1.21 -13.70
CA THR A 139 -1.05 -0.11 -13.19
C THR A 139 -2.23 -0.03 -12.23
N ALA A 140 -3.01 1.05 -12.26
CA ALA A 140 -4.17 1.28 -11.38
C ALA A 140 -3.82 1.10 -9.88
N ALA A 141 -2.69 1.60 -9.42
CA ALA A 141 -2.07 1.46 -8.11
C ALA A 141 -1.18 0.21 -8.01
N PRO A 142 -1.22 -0.67 -6.98
CA PRO A 142 -0.19 -1.69 -6.85
C PRO A 142 -0.31 -2.79 -7.91
N SER A 143 0.81 -3.15 -8.49
CA SER A 143 1.01 -4.36 -9.28
C SER A 143 1.73 -5.45 -8.47
N HIS A 144 2.47 -5.05 -7.42
CA HIS A 144 3.20 -5.94 -6.52
C HIS A 144 2.94 -5.54 -5.07
N THR A 145 2.86 -6.52 -4.19
CA THR A 145 2.79 -6.30 -2.76
C THR A 145 3.37 -7.48 -1.99
N ASN A 146 3.86 -7.21 -0.80
CA ASN A 146 4.31 -8.25 0.10
C ASN A 146 3.12 -9.03 0.68
N PRO A 147 3.28 -10.35 0.90
CA PRO A 147 2.32 -11.12 1.70
C PRO A 147 2.17 -10.50 3.09
N PRO A 148 0.95 -10.17 3.55
CA PRO A 148 0.74 -9.50 4.84
C PRO A 148 1.30 -10.29 6.03
N ASP A 149 1.20 -11.61 5.98
CA ASP A 149 1.64 -12.49 7.08
C ASP A 149 3.17 -12.60 7.20
N ASN A 150 3.87 -12.39 6.08
CA ASN A 150 5.34 -12.52 6.04
C ASN A 150 5.98 -11.54 5.05
N PRO A 151 5.86 -10.23 5.26
CA PRO A 151 6.47 -9.25 4.39
C PRO A 151 7.99 -9.28 4.51
N LYS A 152 8.66 -9.26 3.37
CA LYS A 152 10.11 -9.12 3.27
C LYS A 152 10.46 -7.63 3.21
N GLN A 153 11.26 -7.16 4.15
CA GLN A 153 11.74 -5.78 4.17
C GLN A 153 12.61 -5.47 2.94
N GLN A 154 12.57 -4.23 2.48
CA GLN A 154 13.33 -3.76 1.30
C GLN A 154 13.00 -4.57 0.02
N CYS A 155 11.77 -5.05 -0.07
CA CYS A 155 11.29 -5.87 -1.18
C CYS A 155 9.91 -5.37 -1.61
N LEU A 156 9.69 -5.22 -2.90
CA LEU A 156 8.42 -4.76 -3.47
C LEU A 156 7.30 -5.82 -3.37
N GLY A 157 7.65 -7.04 -3.00
CA GLY A 157 6.72 -8.16 -2.91
C GLY A 157 6.65 -8.98 -4.18
N ILE A 158 5.52 -9.62 -4.39
CA ILE A 158 5.23 -10.46 -5.56
C ILE A 158 4.08 -9.85 -6.38
N PRO A 159 3.99 -10.18 -7.68
CA PRO A 159 2.91 -9.68 -8.53
C PRO A 159 1.53 -10.07 -8.01
N PHE A 160 0.55 -9.20 -8.22
CA PHE A 160 -0.86 -9.52 -7.97
C PHE A 160 -1.34 -10.65 -8.90
N MET A 161 -2.43 -11.28 -8.52
CA MET A 161 -3.04 -12.36 -9.28
C MET A 161 -3.36 -11.90 -10.72
N GLY A 162 -2.84 -12.64 -11.70
CA GLY A 162 -3.02 -12.33 -13.13
C GLY A 162 -2.02 -11.33 -13.71
N THR A 163 -1.10 -10.80 -12.90
CA THR A 163 -0.01 -9.94 -13.34
C THR A 163 1.20 -10.78 -13.75
N ASP A 164 1.69 -10.62 -14.97
CA ASP A 164 2.99 -11.10 -15.45
C ASP A 164 4.00 -9.94 -15.32
N ALA A 165 5.01 -10.12 -14.49
CA ALA A 165 6.05 -9.14 -14.28
C ALA A 165 7.42 -9.78 -14.46
N ARG A 166 8.30 -9.10 -15.22
CA ARG A 166 9.64 -9.57 -15.52
C ARG A 166 10.64 -8.44 -15.36
N VAL A 167 11.88 -8.79 -15.09
CA VAL A 167 13.01 -7.87 -15.11
C VAL A 167 13.80 -8.15 -16.37
N ILE A 168 13.98 -7.16 -17.22
CA ILE A 168 14.64 -7.29 -18.52
C ILE A 168 15.81 -6.33 -18.65
N ASP A 169 16.75 -6.67 -19.50
CA ASP A 169 17.75 -5.74 -20.03
C ASP A 169 17.06 -4.78 -21.02
N PRO A 170 17.10 -3.45 -20.80
CA PRO A 170 16.38 -2.50 -21.64
C PRO A 170 16.96 -2.37 -23.07
N GLU A 171 18.20 -2.82 -23.31
CA GLU A 171 18.83 -2.78 -24.64
C GLU A 171 18.54 -4.04 -25.46
N THR A 172 18.63 -5.22 -24.82
CA THR A 172 18.46 -6.50 -25.50
C THR A 172 17.06 -7.07 -25.39
N LEU A 173 16.22 -6.54 -24.47
CA LEU A 173 14.89 -7.03 -24.12
C LEU A 173 14.85 -8.48 -23.63
N GLN A 174 15.99 -9.01 -23.22
CA GLN A 174 16.06 -10.34 -22.66
C GLN A 174 15.84 -10.33 -21.14
N GLU A 175 15.23 -11.37 -20.62
CA GLU A 175 15.00 -11.52 -19.20
C GLU A 175 16.32 -11.64 -18.44
N MET A 176 16.43 -10.86 -17.35
CA MET A 176 17.62 -10.83 -16.52
C MET A 176 17.67 -12.07 -15.59
N PRO A 177 18.87 -12.60 -15.34
CA PRO A 177 19.04 -13.61 -14.31
C PRO A 177 18.60 -13.12 -12.92
N VAL A 178 18.16 -14.03 -12.06
CA VAL A 178 17.78 -13.71 -10.68
C VAL A 178 18.96 -13.09 -9.92
N GLY A 179 18.72 -11.92 -9.34
CA GLY A 179 19.71 -11.15 -8.61
C GLY A 179 20.39 -10.04 -9.40
N GLU A 180 20.17 -9.98 -10.71
CA GLU A 180 20.69 -8.92 -11.58
C GLU A 180 19.69 -7.77 -11.70
N GLN A 181 20.21 -6.57 -11.96
CA GLN A 181 19.42 -5.36 -12.14
C GLN A 181 18.91 -5.24 -13.57
N GLY A 182 17.69 -4.72 -13.74
CA GLY A 182 17.09 -4.46 -15.04
C GLY A 182 15.84 -3.58 -14.92
N GLU A 183 15.13 -3.46 -16.03
CA GLU A 183 13.86 -2.74 -16.13
C GLU A 183 12.70 -3.69 -15.83
N ILE A 184 11.75 -3.23 -14.98
CA ILE A 184 10.54 -4.00 -14.67
C ILE A 184 9.52 -3.77 -15.77
N ILE A 185 9.13 -4.82 -16.48
CA ILE A 185 7.99 -4.80 -17.40
C ILE A 185 6.80 -5.52 -16.77
N ILE A 186 5.61 -4.99 -17.02
CA ILE A 186 4.36 -5.48 -16.39
C ILE A 186 3.30 -5.65 -17.47
N HIS A 187 2.66 -6.81 -17.46
CA HIS A 187 1.49 -7.11 -18.26
C HIS A 187 0.42 -7.74 -17.35
N GLY A 188 -0.80 -7.22 -17.39
CA GLY A 188 -1.87 -7.72 -16.53
C GLY A 188 -3.18 -6.95 -16.70
N PRO A 189 -4.26 -7.42 -16.05
CA PRO A 189 -5.57 -6.80 -16.14
C PRO A 189 -5.64 -5.38 -15.54
N GLU A 190 -4.68 -5.02 -14.69
CA GLU A 190 -4.56 -3.71 -14.05
C GLU A 190 -3.89 -2.66 -14.93
N VAL A 191 -3.20 -3.07 -15.99
CA VAL A 191 -2.44 -2.16 -16.86
C VAL A 191 -3.38 -1.29 -17.68
N PHE A 192 -3.03 -0.01 -17.84
CA PHE A 192 -3.77 0.97 -18.63
C PHE A 192 -3.78 0.65 -20.15
N GLU A 193 -4.63 1.33 -20.92
CA GLU A 193 -4.72 1.24 -22.39
C GLU A 193 -3.96 2.37 -23.11
#